data_ce9dde5088f98fc44e8e956042ddf0a4
#
_entry.id   ce9dde5088f98fc44e8e956042ddf0a4
#
_cell.length_a   1.000
_cell.length_b   1.000
_cell.length_c   1.000
_cell.angle_alpha   90.00
_cell.angle_beta   90.00
_cell.angle_gamma   90.00
#
_symmetry.space_group_name_H-M   'P 1'
#
loop_
_entity.id
_entity.type
_entity.pdbx_description
1 polymer ?
#
loop_
_entity_poly.entity_id
_entity_poly.type
_entity_poly.pdbx_seq_one_letter_code
_entity_poly.pdbx_strand_id
1 'polypeptide(L)'
;MALAYLLKNYTGRMIVDADGLTLLANMDKTLIKNTKAQLILTPHIKEFSRLTNRSTDEIIAAPVETARSYALEYGVTVLLKGPATVITDGDEVYITDAGCSGMATAGSGDVLSGILAAVCAYLPQEVEKQSGYNGHELAFSVAAGAYINGKAGELAQERNGSISMIASDTVSFTQEVIASLERA
;
A
#
# COMPACT_ATOMS: atom_id res chain seq x y z
N MET A 1 -5.17 14.50 -19.49
CA MET A 1 -4.58 14.29 -18.15
C MET A 1 -3.82 12.96 -18.15
N ALA A 2 -2.61 12.92 -17.65
CA ALA A 2 -1.73 11.73 -17.70
C ALA A 2 -2.36 10.49 -17.01
N LEU A 3 -2.91 10.65 -15.80
CA LEU A 3 -3.52 9.52 -15.06
C LEU A 3 -4.66 8.85 -15.84
N ALA A 4 -5.57 9.63 -16.45
CA ALA A 4 -6.66 9.07 -17.26
C ALA A 4 -6.14 8.28 -18.49
N TYR A 5 -5.05 8.74 -19.09
CA TYR A 5 -4.40 8.03 -20.18
C TYR A 5 -3.80 6.70 -19.69
N LEU A 6 -3.12 6.70 -18.55
CA LEU A 6 -2.55 5.49 -17.95
C LEU A 6 -3.64 4.47 -17.60
N LEU A 7 -4.72 4.90 -16.94
CA LEU A 7 -5.85 4.03 -16.60
C LEU A 7 -6.46 3.34 -17.83
N LYS A 8 -6.48 4.01 -18.98
CA LYS A 8 -7.03 3.47 -20.22
C LYS A 8 -6.08 2.54 -20.97
N ASN A 9 -4.77 2.77 -20.88
CA ASN A 9 -3.81 2.17 -21.80
C ASN A 9 -2.76 1.28 -21.12
N TYR A 10 -2.49 1.46 -19.85
CA TYR A 10 -1.48 0.69 -19.13
C TYR A 10 -2.06 -0.63 -18.62
N THR A 11 -1.30 -1.71 -18.70
CA THR A 11 -1.72 -3.08 -18.33
C THR A 11 -0.90 -3.69 -17.21
N GLY A 12 0.11 -2.97 -16.71
CA GLY A 12 0.97 -3.44 -15.62
C GLY A 12 0.43 -3.07 -14.23
N ARG A 13 1.25 -3.27 -13.22
CA ARG A 13 0.96 -2.87 -11.83
C ARG A 13 1.18 -1.37 -11.68
N MET A 14 0.25 -0.68 -11.04
CA MET A 14 0.30 0.77 -10.86
C MET A 14 -0.03 1.14 -9.42
N ILE A 15 0.94 1.72 -8.73
CA ILE A 15 0.73 2.29 -7.39
C ILE A 15 0.26 3.74 -7.56
N VAL A 16 -0.80 4.09 -6.87
CA VAL A 16 -1.37 5.45 -6.86
C VAL A 16 -1.42 5.95 -5.42
N ASP A 17 -0.69 7.02 -5.15
CA ASP A 17 -0.59 7.68 -3.84
C ASP A 17 -0.81 9.20 -3.97
N ALA A 18 -0.97 9.88 -2.86
CA ALA A 18 -0.98 11.34 -2.71
C ALA A 18 -1.88 12.06 -3.74
N ASP A 19 -1.30 12.94 -4.57
CA ASP A 19 -2.05 13.69 -5.59
C ASP A 19 -2.74 12.78 -6.61
N GLY A 20 -2.18 11.59 -6.88
CA GLY A 20 -2.81 10.59 -7.72
C GLY A 20 -4.16 10.14 -7.16
N LEU A 21 -4.26 9.91 -5.84
CA LEU A 21 -5.51 9.56 -5.16
C LEU A 21 -6.51 10.73 -5.17
N THR A 22 -6.01 11.96 -5.02
CA THR A 22 -6.85 13.16 -5.12
C THR A 22 -7.44 13.30 -6.53
N LEU A 23 -6.64 13.03 -7.57
CA LEU A 23 -7.13 13.01 -8.94
C LEU A 23 -8.18 11.91 -9.15
N LEU A 24 -7.92 10.66 -8.68
CA LEU A 24 -8.89 9.56 -8.75
C LEU A 24 -10.21 9.87 -8.05
N ALA A 25 -10.17 10.57 -6.91
CA ALA A 25 -11.38 10.96 -6.17
C ALA A 25 -12.30 11.86 -7.01
N ASN A 26 -11.71 12.71 -7.87
CA ASN A 26 -12.41 13.68 -8.70
C ASN A 26 -12.68 13.20 -10.14
N MET A 27 -12.25 11.99 -10.50
CA MET A 27 -12.46 11.43 -11.84
C MET A 27 -13.72 10.58 -11.91
N ASP A 28 -14.16 10.29 -13.14
CA ASP A 28 -15.19 9.29 -13.40
C ASP A 28 -14.70 7.92 -12.91
N LYS A 29 -15.43 7.36 -11.95
CA LYS A 29 -15.12 6.07 -11.32
C LYS A 29 -15.16 4.89 -12.31
N THR A 30 -15.82 5.04 -13.44
CA THR A 30 -15.83 4.03 -14.51
C THR A 30 -14.41 3.81 -15.07
N LEU A 31 -13.53 4.80 -14.99
CA LEU A 31 -12.13 4.66 -15.40
C LEU A 31 -11.34 3.69 -14.51
N ILE A 32 -11.67 3.64 -13.22
CA ILE A 32 -11.07 2.68 -12.29
C ILE A 32 -11.61 1.27 -12.61
N LYS A 33 -12.94 1.12 -12.73
CA LYS A 33 -13.59 -0.18 -13.01
C LYS A 33 -13.17 -0.80 -14.35
N ASN A 34 -12.88 0.03 -15.35
CA ASN A 34 -12.56 -0.42 -16.71
C ASN A 34 -11.05 -0.42 -17.01
N THR A 35 -10.20 -0.12 -16.04
CA THR A 35 -8.74 -0.19 -16.26
C THR A 35 -8.29 -1.64 -16.45
N LYS A 36 -7.24 -1.81 -17.25
CA LYS A 36 -6.53 -3.09 -17.39
C LYS A 36 -5.32 -3.18 -16.45
N ALA A 37 -4.98 -2.08 -15.79
CA ALA A 37 -3.90 -2.06 -14.83
C ALA A 37 -4.33 -2.71 -13.51
N GLN A 38 -3.41 -3.42 -12.88
CA GLN A 38 -3.55 -3.87 -11.49
C GLN A 38 -3.25 -2.68 -10.57
N LEU A 39 -4.31 -2.03 -10.06
CA LEU A 39 -4.17 -0.83 -9.24
C LEU A 39 -3.91 -1.17 -7.77
N ILE A 40 -2.93 -0.49 -7.20
CA ILE A 40 -2.63 -0.48 -5.77
C ILE A 40 -2.84 0.96 -5.29
N LEU A 41 -3.79 1.17 -4.41
CA LEU A 41 -4.09 2.47 -3.83
C LEU A 41 -3.58 2.52 -2.40
N THR A 42 -2.84 3.57 -2.02
CA THR A 42 -2.19 3.68 -0.71
C THR A 42 -2.71 4.88 0.12
N PRO A 43 -4.04 5.05 0.26
CA PRO A 43 -4.59 6.21 0.95
C PRO A 43 -4.33 6.19 2.46
N HIS A 44 -4.10 7.37 3.04
CA HIS A 44 -4.41 7.60 4.45
C HIS A 44 -5.92 7.88 4.63
N ILE A 45 -6.40 7.91 5.86
CA ILE A 45 -7.85 8.04 6.18
C ILE A 45 -8.52 9.21 5.45
N LYS A 46 -7.88 10.41 5.39
CA LYS A 46 -8.48 11.57 4.74
C LYS A 46 -8.54 11.45 3.21
N GLU A 47 -7.56 10.81 2.58
CA GLU A 47 -7.58 10.50 1.14
C GLU A 47 -8.65 9.47 0.84
N PHE A 48 -8.77 8.45 1.70
CA PHE A 48 -9.77 7.41 1.54
C PHE A 48 -11.20 7.94 1.73
N SER A 49 -11.40 8.89 2.65
CA SER A 49 -12.66 9.63 2.80
C SER A 49 -13.08 10.31 1.49
N ARG A 50 -12.15 10.96 0.77
CA ARG A 50 -12.44 11.58 -0.53
C ARG A 50 -12.75 10.55 -1.62
N LEU A 51 -12.04 9.40 -1.63
CA LEU A 51 -12.27 8.33 -2.58
C LEU A 51 -13.66 7.69 -2.42
N THR A 52 -14.09 7.48 -1.16
CA THR A 52 -15.29 6.74 -0.80
C THR A 52 -16.52 7.63 -0.59
N ASN A 53 -16.35 8.95 -0.45
CA ASN A 53 -17.37 9.89 0.03
C ASN A 53 -17.92 9.53 1.41
N ARG A 54 -17.18 8.82 2.26
CA ARG A 54 -17.51 8.53 3.66
C ARG A 54 -16.76 9.49 4.58
N SER A 55 -17.30 9.72 5.76
CA SER A 55 -16.60 10.50 6.77
C SER A 55 -15.37 9.76 7.31
N THR A 56 -14.40 10.49 7.85
CA THR A 56 -13.25 9.88 8.52
C THR A 56 -13.65 9.02 9.71
N ASP A 57 -14.70 9.40 10.44
CA ASP A 57 -15.19 8.68 11.63
C ASP A 57 -15.79 7.33 11.23
N GLU A 58 -16.56 7.27 10.14
CA GLU A 58 -17.07 6.01 9.59
C GLU A 58 -15.95 5.06 9.16
N ILE A 59 -14.90 5.59 8.52
CA ILE A 59 -13.75 4.79 8.10
C ILE A 59 -12.97 4.27 9.31
N ILE A 60 -12.76 5.11 10.33
CA ILE A 60 -12.05 4.73 11.57
C ILE A 60 -12.84 3.67 12.33
N ALA A 61 -14.17 3.78 12.36
CA ALA A 61 -15.02 2.81 13.05
C ALA A 61 -15.03 1.42 12.39
N ALA A 62 -14.85 1.33 11.07
CA ALA A 62 -14.89 0.09 10.31
C ALA A 62 -13.88 0.08 9.14
N PRO A 63 -12.56 0.14 9.45
CA PRO A 63 -11.54 0.31 8.41
C PRO A 63 -11.45 -0.90 7.47
N VAL A 64 -11.58 -2.11 7.99
CA VAL A 64 -11.51 -3.35 7.21
C VAL A 64 -12.68 -3.43 6.23
N GLU A 65 -13.92 -3.31 6.72
CA GLU A 65 -15.12 -3.38 5.89
C GLU A 65 -15.14 -2.30 4.82
N THR A 66 -14.69 -1.08 5.17
CA THR A 66 -14.68 0.04 4.24
C THR A 66 -13.64 -0.17 3.14
N ALA A 67 -12.43 -0.61 3.50
CA ALA A 67 -11.38 -0.92 2.53
C ALA A 67 -11.78 -2.10 1.62
N ARG A 68 -12.31 -3.17 2.22
CA ARG A 68 -12.76 -4.37 1.52
C ARG A 68 -13.88 -4.08 0.52
N SER A 69 -14.89 -3.33 0.95
CA SER A 69 -16.02 -2.96 0.08
C SER A 69 -15.54 -2.15 -1.13
N TYR A 70 -14.61 -1.22 -0.92
CA TYR A 70 -14.06 -0.41 -2.01
C TYR A 70 -13.20 -1.25 -2.96
N ALA A 71 -12.36 -2.13 -2.42
CA ALA A 71 -11.53 -3.02 -3.22
C ALA A 71 -12.37 -3.91 -4.13
N LEU A 72 -13.42 -4.55 -3.59
CA LEU A 72 -14.39 -5.37 -4.35
C LEU A 72 -15.12 -4.56 -5.42
N GLU A 73 -15.61 -3.37 -5.07
CA GLU A 73 -16.39 -2.55 -5.99
C GLU A 73 -15.59 -2.11 -7.22
N TYR A 74 -14.30 -1.83 -7.04
CA TYR A 74 -13.46 -1.25 -8.09
C TYR A 74 -12.41 -2.22 -8.67
N GLY A 75 -12.27 -3.43 -8.13
CA GLY A 75 -11.27 -4.41 -8.56
C GLY A 75 -9.83 -3.93 -8.32
N VAL A 76 -9.55 -3.37 -7.15
CA VAL A 76 -8.27 -2.76 -6.80
C VAL A 76 -7.71 -3.33 -5.50
N THR A 77 -6.39 -3.28 -5.31
CA THR A 77 -5.81 -3.51 -4.00
C THR A 77 -5.74 -2.19 -3.23
N VAL A 78 -6.27 -2.18 -2.02
CA VAL A 78 -6.24 -1.02 -1.11
C VAL A 78 -5.26 -1.29 0.02
N LEU A 79 -4.32 -0.38 0.25
CA LEU A 79 -3.49 -0.28 1.45
C LEU A 79 -3.95 0.97 2.21
N LEU A 80 -4.83 0.80 3.18
CA LEU A 80 -5.35 1.89 4.01
C LEU A 80 -4.40 2.15 5.17
N LYS A 81 -3.68 3.29 5.10
CA LYS A 81 -2.74 3.73 6.14
C LYS A 81 -3.48 4.18 7.39
N GLY A 82 -3.11 3.61 8.55
CA GLY A 82 -3.69 3.93 9.87
C GLY A 82 -2.77 3.45 10.99
N PRO A 83 -3.23 3.50 12.26
CA PRO A 83 -2.48 2.92 13.39
C PRO A 83 -2.15 1.43 13.19
N ALA A 84 -3.07 0.68 12.63
CA ALA A 84 -2.83 -0.57 11.95
C ALA A 84 -3.16 -0.35 10.47
N THR A 85 -2.28 -0.79 9.58
CA THR A 85 -2.48 -0.69 8.14
C THR A 85 -3.28 -1.89 7.65
N VAL A 86 -4.37 -1.64 6.93
CA VAL A 86 -5.22 -2.67 6.34
C VAL A 86 -4.89 -2.79 4.86
N ILE A 87 -4.61 -4.01 4.39
CA ILE A 87 -4.37 -4.32 2.99
C ILE A 87 -5.43 -5.33 2.53
N THR A 88 -6.09 -5.07 1.40
CA THR A 88 -7.10 -5.97 0.87
C THR A 88 -7.30 -5.78 -0.64
N ASP A 89 -7.61 -6.88 -1.33
CA ASP A 89 -8.13 -6.89 -2.71
C ASP A 89 -9.66 -7.11 -2.76
N GLY A 90 -10.27 -7.21 -1.56
CA GLY A 90 -11.69 -7.46 -1.38
C GLY A 90 -12.00 -8.89 -0.94
N ASP A 91 -11.23 -9.87 -1.34
CA ASP A 91 -11.36 -11.25 -0.91
C ASP A 91 -10.45 -11.54 0.28
N GLU A 92 -9.15 -11.31 0.15
CA GLU A 92 -8.17 -11.44 1.21
C GLU A 92 -7.98 -10.14 1.99
N VAL A 93 -7.69 -10.27 3.29
CA VAL A 93 -7.40 -9.14 4.19
C VAL A 93 -6.14 -9.43 4.99
N TYR A 94 -5.20 -8.50 4.92
CA TYR A 94 -3.98 -8.50 5.73
C TYR A 94 -3.98 -7.26 6.62
N ILE A 95 -3.50 -7.41 7.84
CA ILE A 95 -3.35 -6.31 8.80
C ILE A 95 -1.93 -6.32 9.34
N THR A 96 -1.28 -5.17 9.33
CA THR A 96 0.03 -5.00 9.96
C THR A 96 0.03 -3.79 10.87
N ASP A 97 0.58 -3.98 12.06
CA ASP A 97 0.87 -2.93 13.05
C ASP A 97 2.36 -2.54 13.05
N ALA A 98 3.14 -3.14 12.15
CA ALA A 98 4.55 -2.79 11.99
C ALA A 98 4.71 -1.32 11.61
N GLY A 99 5.60 -0.64 12.30
CA GLY A 99 5.89 0.78 12.13
C GLY A 99 6.07 1.51 13.45
N CYS A 100 6.44 2.77 13.37
CA CYS A 100 6.72 3.57 14.54
C CYS A 100 6.39 5.05 14.33
N SER A 101 6.34 5.82 15.41
CA SER A 101 6.04 7.25 15.37
C SER A 101 7.06 8.08 14.59
N GLY A 102 8.31 7.67 14.54
CA GLY A 102 9.37 8.33 13.75
C GLY A 102 9.11 8.31 12.24
N MET A 103 8.28 7.37 11.75
CA MET A 103 7.86 7.33 10.35
C MET A 103 6.85 8.41 9.96
N ALA A 104 6.32 9.16 10.92
CA ALA A 104 5.44 10.30 10.66
C ALA A 104 6.23 11.55 10.19
N THR A 105 7.07 11.38 9.18
CA THR A 105 7.94 12.41 8.60
C THR A 105 7.69 12.54 7.10
N ALA A 106 8.05 13.71 6.54
CA ALA A 106 7.93 13.97 5.11
C ALA A 106 8.76 12.96 4.29
N GLY A 107 8.19 12.46 3.19
CA GLY A 107 8.82 11.47 2.32
C GLY A 107 8.55 10.01 2.69
N SER A 108 7.94 9.71 3.86
CA SER A 108 7.65 8.31 4.25
C SER A 108 6.69 7.62 3.30
N GLY A 109 5.73 8.34 2.72
CA GLY A 109 4.84 7.80 1.67
C GLY A 109 5.60 7.43 0.39
N ASP A 110 6.58 8.25 0.00
CA ASP A 110 7.42 7.99 -1.18
C ASP A 110 8.28 6.73 -0.97
N VAL A 111 8.85 6.58 0.24
CA VAL A 111 9.62 5.38 0.62
C VAL A 111 8.72 4.15 0.57
N LEU A 112 7.53 4.20 1.17
CA LEU A 112 6.56 3.10 1.10
C LEU A 112 6.24 2.75 -0.35
N SER A 113 5.93 3.72 -1.19
CA SER A 113 5.62 3.52 -2.61
C SER A 113 6.79 2.86 -3.37
N GLY A 114 8.02 3.26 -3.08
CA GLY A 114 9.24 2.66 -3.65
C GLY A 114 9.44 1.20 -3.22
N ILE A 115 9.27 0.90 -1.94
CA ILE A 115 9.37 -0.48 -1.40
C ILE A 115 8.26 -1.35 -2.01
N LEU A 116 7.01 -0.86 -2.04
CA LEU A 116 5.90 -1.59 -2.67
C LEU A 116 6.17 -1.87 -4.15
N ALA A 117 6.70 -0.89 -4.90
CA ALA A 117 7.03 -1.09 -6.31
C ALA A 117 8.05 -2.20 -6.51
N ALA A 118 9.11 -2.24 -5.69
CA ALA A 118 10.14 -3.28 -5.75
C ALA A 118 9.58 -4.66 -5.37
N VAL A 119 8.87 -4.74 -4.24
CA VAL A 119 8.33 -6.01 -3.73
C VAL A 119 7.25 -6.56 -4.67
N CYS A 120 6.34 -5.72 -5.15
CA CYS A 120 5.31 -6.15 -6.10
C CYS A 120 5.85 -6.52 -7.49
N ALA A 121 7.05 -6.05 -7.86
CA ALA A 121 7.70 -6.49 -9.09
C ALA A 121 8.37 -7.86 -8.93
N TYR A 122 8.89 -8.18 -7.76
CA TYR A 122 9.70 -9.38 -7.49
C TYR A 122 8.88 -10.56 -6.98
N LEU A 123 8.12 -10.40 -5.88
CA LEU A 123 7.47 -11.51 -5.17
C LEU A 123 6.47 -12.31 -6.00
N PRO A 124 5.60 -11.73 -6.83
CA PRO A 124 4.63 -12.54 -7.58
C PRO A 124 5.27 -13.57 -8.50
N GLN A 125 6.43 -13.25 -9.07
CA GLN A 125 7.17 -14.18 -9.94
C GLN A 125 7.73 -15.37 -9.15
N GLU A 126 8.08 -15.18 -7.89
CA GLU A 126 8.57 -16.26 -7.01
C GLU A 126 7.40 -17.08 -6.43
N VAL A 127 6.28 -16.44 -6.10
CA VAL A 127 5.08 -17.12 -5.57
C VAL A 127 4.41 -17.96 -6.64
N GLU A 128 4.30 -17.49 -7.88
CA GLU A 128 3.76 -18.29 -9.00
C GLU A 128 4.55 -19.59 -9.26
N LYS A 129 5.85 -19.63 -8.93
CA LYS A 129 6.68 -20.82 -9.04
C LYS A 129 6.41 -21.86 -7.94
N GLN A 130 5.86 -21.44 -6.81
CA GLN A 130 5.51 -22.28 -5.69
C GLN A 130 4.01 -22.62 -5.80
N SER A 131 3.67 -23.74 -6.43
CA SER A 131 2.30 -24.19 -6.71
C SER A 131 1.38 -24.12 -5.47
N GLY A 132 0.27 -23.38 -5.55
CA GLY A 132 -0.80 -23.37 -4.56
C GLY A 132 -1.34 -21.99 -4.16
N TYR A 133 -0.84 -20.90 -4.70
CA TYR A 133 -1.38 -19.57 -4.40
C TYR A 133 -2.57 -19.26 -5.33
N ASN A 134 -3.65 -18.73 -4.78
CA ASN A 134 -4.99 -18.68 -5.36
C ASN A 134 -5.34 -17.34 -6.08
N GLY A 135 -4.38 -16.64 -6.69
CA GLY A 135 -4.66 -15.40 -7.44
C GLY A 135 -4.63 -14.11 -6.62
N HIS A 136 -4.26 -14.17 -5.32
CA HIS A 136 -4.16 -13.01 -4.42
C HIS A 136 -2.70 -12.55 -4.20
N GLU A 137 -1.79 -12.91 -5.12
CA GLU A 137 -0.35 -12.66 -5.00
C GLU A 137 -0.03 -11.18 -4.89
N LEU A 138 -0.84 -10.33 -5.52
CA LEU A 138 -0.63 -8.88 -5.46
C LEU A 138 -0.94 -8.33 -4.06
N ALA A 139 -2.07 -8.71 -3.46
CA ALA A 139 -2.44 -8.27 -2.11
C ALA A 139 -1.43 -8.75 -1.08
N PHE A 140 -0.97 -10.02 -1.19
CA PHE A 140 0.10 -10.55 -0.35
C PHE A 140 1.41 -9.76 -0.53
N SER A 141 1.80 -9.45 -1.77
CA SER A 141 3.03 -8.68 -2.04
C SER A 141 2.95 -7.27 -1.46
N VAL A 142 1.78 -6.62 -1.54
CA VAL A 142 1.54 -5.31 -0.92
C VAL A 142 1.64 -5.41 0.60
N ALA A 143 1.07 -6.46 1.20
CA ALA A 143 1.16 -6.70 2.65
C ALA A 143 2.60 -6.95 3.10
N ALA A 144 3.35 -7.77 2.37
CA ALA A 144 4.78 -8.01 2.62
C ALA A 144 5.60 -6.72 2.52
N GLY A 145 5.35 -5.90 1.49
CA GLY A 145 6.03 -4.61 1.34
C GLY A 145 5.71 -3.63 2.47
N ALA A 146 4.45 -3.58 2.92
CA ALA A 146 4.03 -2.77 4.05
C ALA A 146 4.71 -3.21 5.36
N TYR A 147 4.79 -4.52 5.59
CA TYR A 147 5.48 -5.10 6.75
C TYR A 147 6.98 -4.78 6.72
N ILE A 148 7.65 -4.99 5.59
CA ILE A 148 9.08 -4.68 5.41
C ILE A 148 9.33 -3.19 5.68
N ASN A 149 8.51 -2.30 5.14
CA ASN A 149 8.61 -0.87 5.37
C ASN A 149 8.45 -0.52 6.85
N GLY A 150 7.46 -1.09 7.53
CA GLY A 150 7.21 -0.87 8.95
C GLY A 150 8.37 -1.34 9.81
N LYS A 151 8.87 -2.57 9.60
CA LYS A 151 10.01 -3.13 10.33
C LYS A 151 11.31 -2.36 10.10
N ALA A 152 11.55 -1.92 8.88
CA ALA A 152 12.70 -1.05 8.59
C ALA A 152 12.60 0.30 9.32
N GLY A 153 11.38 0.85 9.43
CA GLY A 153 11.12 2.05 10.20
C GLY A 153 11.36 1.87 11.70
N GLU A 154 10.95 0.72 12.27
CA GLU A 154 11.22 0.39 13.68
C GLU A 154 12.74 0.34 13.96
N LEU A 155 13.52 -0.38 13.13
CA LEU A 155 14.98 -0.43 13.24
C LEU A 155 15.62 0.96 13.08
N ALA A 156 15.15 1.76 12.15
CA ALA A 156 15.62 3.13 11.96
C ALA A 156 15.36 3.99 13.20
N GLN A 157 14.17 3.87 13.81
CA GLN A 157 13.86 4.58 15.05
C GLN A 157 14.71 4.11 16.24
N GLU A 158 14.93 2.82 16.38
CA GLU A 158 15.83 2.29 17.42
C GLU A 158 17.24 2.86 17.31
N ARG A 159 17.72 3.03 16.07
CA ARG A 159 19.07 3.55 15.80
C ARG A 159 19.19 5.06 15.96
N ASN A 160 18.22 5.80 15.40
CA ASN A 160 18.32 7.25 15.23
C ASN A 160 17.44 8.04 16.22
N GLY A 161 16.51 7.35 16.91
CA GLY A 161 15.50 8.00 17.76
C GLY A 161 14.32 8.56 16.95
N SER A 162 13.15 8.66 17.57
CA SER A 162 11.91 9.04 16.90
C SER A 162 11.88 10.49 16.40
N ILE A 163 12.64 11.39 17.02
CA ILE A 163 12.62 12.83 16.70
C ILE A 163 13.57 13.18 15.55
N SER A 164 14.71 12.49 15.48
CA SER A 164 15.78 12.75 14.49
C SER A 164 15.67 11.91 13.23
N MET A 165 14.79 10.90 13.22
CA MET A 165 14.58 10.02 12.08
C MET A 165 14.00 10.78 10.87
N ILE A 166 14.53 10.48 9.69
CA ILE A 166 14.04 10.95 8.40
C ILE A 166 13.66 9.77 7.51
N ALA A 167 12.89 10.02 6.45
CA ALA A 167 12.36 8.94 5.60
C ALA A 167 13.44 8.04 4.98
N SER A 168 14.59 8.59 4.59
CA SER A 168 15.71 7.83 4.04
C SER A 168 16.35 6.85 5.04
N ASP A 169 16.17 7.06 6.34
CA ASP A 169 16.66 6.12 7.34
C ASP A 169 15.93 4.77 7.22
N THR A 170 14.61 4.78 6.97
CA THR A 170 13.84 3.56 6.69
C THR A 170 14.43 2.78 5.51
N VAL A 171 14.82 3.47 4.43
CA VAL A 171 15.44 2.81 3.26
C VAL A 171 16.72 2.09 3.67
N SER A 172 17.53 2.70 4.51
CA SER A 172 18.83 2.15 4.94
C SER A 172 18.72 0.82 5.70
N PHE A 173 17.58 0.57 6.38
CA PHE A 173 17.35 -0.66 7.14
C PHE A 173 16.53 -1.72 6.37
N THR A 174 16.02 -1.40 5.17
CA THR A 174 15.22 -2.34 4.37
C THR A 174 15.98 -3.64 4.07
N GLN A 175 17.28 -3.54 3.75
CA GLN A 175 18.13 -4.69 3.49
C GLN A 175 18.25 -5.63 4.70
N GLU A 176 18.36 -5.09 5.90
CA GLU A 176 18.47 -5.87 7.14
C GLU A 176 17.20 -6.67 7.42
N VAL A 177 16.03 -6.04 7.22
CA VAL A 177 14.72 -6.71 7.34
C VAL A 177 14.60 -7.86 6.34
N ILE A 178 14.90 -7.62 5.07
CA ILE A 178 14.82 -8.66 4.02
C ILE A 178 15.75 -9.82 4.37
N ALA A 179 17.01 -9.56 4.72
CA ALA A 179 17.96 -10.58 5.10
C ALA A 179 17.54 -11.36 6.36
N SER A 180 16.76 -10.76 7.26
CA SER A 180 16.20 -11.47 8.42
C SER A 180 15.08 -12.44 8.03
N LEU A 181 14.23 -12.04 7.07
CA LEU A 181 13.13 -12.87 6.56
C LEU A 181 13.63 -14.06 5.74
N GLU A 182 14.74 -13.90 5.00
CA GLU A 182 15.36 -15.01 4.23
C GLU A 182 15.96 -16.10 5.13
N ARG A 183 16.26 -15.77 6.40
CA ARG A 183 16.85 -16.71 7.37
C ARG A 183 15.81 -17.40 8.28
N ALA A 184 14.57 -16.94 8.26
CA ALA A 184 13.49 -17.45 9.10
C ALA A 184 12.83 -18.68 8.48
#